data_73c271f6c8e8d8fbec94cf54783d0ede
#
_entry.id   73c271f6c8e8d8fbec94cf54783d0ede
#
_cell.length_a   1.000
_cell.length_b   1.000
_cell.length_c   1.000
_cell.angle_alpha   90.00
_cell.angle_beta   90.00
_cell.angle_gamma   90.00
#
_symmetry.space_group_name_H-M   'P 1'
#
loop_
_entity.id
_entity.type
_entity.pdbx_description
1 polymer ?
#
loop_
_entity_poly.entity_id
_entity_poly.type
_entity_poly.pdbx_seq_one_letter_code
_entity_poly.pdbx_strand_id
1 'polypeptide(L)'
;EFQISCNSAYGEINVLDSNFRTYSLPSFDKRKAPFKGVQFLEPQLVFRSKVNDNESRDYHPMRGLTSNRPYDVILNGRIYSNEINLSVICGQKYSNAFYSFLSQLQTKHFTGNINPDYLIDYPGFTSIFNIPINVPYFEDKDNWCNLDFQNDNNLEAHKNALQLARLITSKIDQIANTHTQSTIVIFIPEEWRTFESYIYKGESFDLHDYIKAFA
;
A
#
# COMPACT_ATOMS: atom_id res chain seq x y z
N GLU A 1 4.01 13.99 17.64
CA GLU A 1 5.25 13.62 16.89
C GLU A 1 6.39 14.50 17.38
N PHE A 2 7.49 13.89 17.81
CA PHE A 2 8.69 14.60 18.21
C PHE A 2 9.71 14.48 17.11
N GLN A 3 10.20 15.60 16.62
CA GLN A 3 11.31 15.62 15.68
C GLN A 3 12.59 15.93 16.45
N ILE A 4 13.52 14.99 16.43
CA ILE A 4 14.84 15.16 17.09
C ILE A 4 15.85 15.46 16.01
N SER A 5 16.46 16.65 16.06
CA SER A 5 17.62 16.97 15.23
C SER A 5 18.86 17.04 16.09
N CYS A 6 19.92 16.35 15.68
CA CYS A 6 21.21 16.36 16.36
C CYS A 6 22.21 17.18 15.56
N ASN A 7 22.72 18.26 16.14
CA ASN A 7 23.82 18.99 15.54
C ASN A 7 25.14 18.38 16.03
N SER A 8 25.74 17.55 15.18
CA SER A 8 26.94 16.78 15.50
C SER A 8 28.17 17.64 15.81
N ALA A 9 28.20 18.91 15.42
CA ALA A 9 29.34 19.80 15.64
C ALA A 9 29.44 20.31 17.08
N TYR A 10 28.31 20.42 17.79
CA TYR A 10 28.24 21.07 19.11
C TYR A 10 27.63 20.22 20.21
N GLY A 11 27.17 19.01 19.91
CA GLY A 11 26.59 18.12 20.91
C GLY A 11 25.26 18.59 21.49
N GLU A 12 24.59 19.52 20.83
CA GLU A 12 23.26 19.97 21.22
C GLU A 12 22.18 19.13 20.54
N ILE A 13 21.23 18.69 21.34
CA ILE A 13 20.03 17.98 20.86
C ILE A 13 18.88 18.95 20.98
N ASN A 14 18.29 19.35 19.86
CA ASN A 14 17.08 20.14 19.83
C ASN A 14 15.87 19.23 19.63
N VAL A 15 14.94 19.28 20.55
CA VAL A 15 13.68 18.54 20.48
C VAL A 15 12.57 19.54 20.12
N LEU A 16 11.91 19.29 19.01
CA LEU A 16 10.76 20.05 18.59
C LEU A 16 9.49 19.29 18.99
N ASP A 17 8.64 19.91 19.83
CA ASP A 17 7.35 19.34 20.18
C ASP A 17 6.27 19.69 19.14
N SER A 18 5.09 19.09 19.29
CA SER A 18 3.94 19.34 18.44
C SER A 18 3.42 20.78 18.43
N ASN A 19 3.91 21.62 19.38
CA ASN A 19 3.56 23.04 19.48
C ASN A 19 4.66 23.95 18.91
N PHE A 20 5.61 23.39 18.15
CA PHE A 20 6.75 24.09 17.58
C PHE A 20 7.66 24.78 18.61
N ARG A 21 7.69 24.28 19.84
CA ARG A 21 8.62 24.76 20.86
C ARG A 21 9.93 23.99 20.75
N THR A 22 11.00 24.74 20.65
CA THR A 22 12.35 24.18 20.62
C THR A 22 12.91 24.14 22.05
N TYR A 23 13.33 22.98 22.50
CA TYR A 23 14.01 22.79 23.79
C TYR A 23 15.46 22.48 23.51
N SER A 24 16.37 23.32 24.00
CA SER A 24 17.79 22.98 24.04
C SER A 24 18.06 22.10 25.25
N LEU A 25 18.48 20.88 24.99
CA LEU A 25 19.03 20.04 26.05
C LEU A 25 20.48 20.45 26.31
N PRO A 26 20.94 20.42 27.57
CA PRO A 26 22.32 20.73 27.88
C PRO A 26 23.29 19.84 27.09
N SER A 27 24.38 20.42 26.60
CA SER A 27 25.38 19.70 25.84
C SER A 27 25.87 18.49 26.62
N PHE A 28 25.77 17.31 26.04
CA PHE A 28 26.35 16.11 26.65
C PHE A 28 27.87 16.14 26.51
N ASP A 29 28.56 16.11 27.61
CA ASP A 29 30.00 15.81 27.58
C ASP A 29 30.17 14.38 27.05
N LYS A 30 30.70 14.25 25.84
CA LYS A 30 30.90 12.95 25.17
C LYS A 30 31.70 11.96 26.03
N ARG A 31 32.49 12.46 27.01
CA ARG A 31 33.24 11.64 27.95
C ARG A 31 32.40 11.08 29.10
N LYS A 32 31.23 11.65 29.32
CA LYS A 32 30.32 11.28 30.42
C LYS A 32 28.92 10.86 29.90
N ALA A 33 28.81 10.53 28.62
CA ALA A 33 27.55 10.09 28.08
C ALA A 33 27.01 8.87 28.89
N PRO A 34 25.83 8.99 29.55
CA PRO A 34 25.32 7.95 30.43
C PRO A 34 24.88 6.69 29.66
N PHE A 35 24.78 6.80 28.34
CA PHE A 35 24.32 5.69 27.50
C PHE A 35 25.40 5.35 26.46
N LYS A 36 25.82 4.10 26.45
CA LYS A 36 26.54 3.55 25.32
C LYS A 36 25.54 3.23 24.23
N GLY A 37 25.49 4.06 23.21
CA GLY A 37 24.71 3.75 22.01
C GLY A 37 25.36 2.60 21.25
N VAL A 38 24.59 1.65 20.80
CA VAL A 38 25.01 0.65 19.82
C VAL A 38 24.45 1.09 18.48
N GLN A 39 25.34 1.39 17.55
CA GLN A 39 24.94 1.64 16.16
C GLN A 39 24.76 0.29 15.48
N PHE A 40 23.53 -0.06 15.15
CA PHE A 40 23.28 -1.21 14.31
C PHE A 40 23.61 -0.86 12.86
N LEU A 41 24.18 -1.83 12.15
CA LEU A 41 24.33 -1.72 10.70
C LEU A 41 22.93 -1.70 10.08
N GLU A 42 22.77 -0.89 9.05
CA GLU A 42 21.54 -0.86 8.27
C GLU A 42 21.23 -2.27 7.74
N PRO A 43 20.02 -2.81 7.95
CA PRO A 43 19.68 -4.15 7.49
C PRO A 43 19.66 -4.22 5.97
N GLN A 44 20.36 -5.20 5.41
CA GLN A 44 20.31 -5.50 3.98
C GLN A 44 19.12 -6.40 3.68
N LEU A 45 18.38 -6.03 2.64
CA LEU A 45 17.33 -6.86 2.08
C LEU A 45 17.93 -7.85 1.08
N VAL A 46 17.39 -9.05 1.06
CA VAL A 46 17.84 -10.14 0.18
C VAL A 46 16.87 -10.27 -0.98
N PHE A 47 17.40 -10.34 -2.16
CA PHE A 47 16.70 -10.48 -3.43
C PHE A 47 17.31 -11.64 -4.22
N ARG A 48 16.64 -12.05 -5.29
CA ARG A 48 17.18 -13.02 -6.23
C ARG A 48 17.63 -12.32 -7.51
N SER A 49 18.86 -12.53 -7.90
CA SER A 49 19.44 -11.95 -9.12
C SER A 49 18.67 -12.42 -10.36
N LYS A 50 18.38 -11.49 -11.28
CA LYS A 50 17.78 -11.79 -12.59
C LYS A 50 18.75 -12.51 -13.54
N VAL A 51 20.07 -12.42 -13.28
CA VAL A 51 21.11 -12.89 -14.20
C VAL A 51 21.49 -14.34 -13.93
N ASN A 52 21.72 -14.69 -12.67
CA ASN A 52 22.32 -15.98 -12.30
C ASN A 52 21.53 -16.74 -11.22
N ASP A 53 20.37 -16.22 -10.85
CA ASP A 53 19.50 -16.80 -9.83
C ASP A 53 20.09 -16.90 -8.41
N ASN A 54 21.23 -16.27 -8.17
CA ASN A 54 21.87 -16.23 -6.86
C ASN A 54 21.25 -15.13 -5.96
N GLU A 55 21.63 -15.16 -4.67
CA GLU A 55 21.30 -14.07 -3.77
C GLU A 55 21.94 -12.75 -4.23
N SER A 56 21.16 -11.69 -4.15
CA SER A 56 21.58 -10.32 -4.33
C SER A 56 21.11 -9.50 -3.13
N ARG A 57 21.86 -8.49 -2.72
CA ARG A 57 21.54 -7.69 -1.53
C ARG A 57 21.51 -6.23 -1.88
N ASP A 58 20.53 -5.53 -1.31
CA ASP A 58 20.41 -4.10 -1.41
C ASP A 58 19.81 -3.53 -0.12
N TYR A 59 20.18 -2.31 0.23
CA TYR A 59 19.58 -1.58 1.35
C TYR A 59 18.23 -0.95 0.97
N HIS A 60 18.03 -0.65 -0.32
CA HIS A 60 16.85 0.02 -0.81
C HIS A 60 15.85 -0.98 -1.40
N PRO A 61 14.64 -1.14 -0.81
CA PRO A 61 13.69 -2.16 -1.24
C PRO A 61 13.27 -2.01 -2.71
N MET A 62 12.97 -0.81 -3.17
CA MET A 62 12.56 -0.57 -4.55
C MET A 62 13.68 -0.81 -5.55
N ARG A 63 14.89 -0.35 -5.25
CA ARG A 63 16.07 -0.60 -6.10
C ARG A 63 16.37 -2.10 -6.17
N GLY A 64 16.32 -2.78 -5.04
CA GLY A 64 16.50 -4.22 -4.98
C GLY A 64 15.49 -4.96 -5.84
N LEU A 65 14.20 -4.63 -5.75
CA LEU A 65 13.14 -5.24 -6.57
C LEU A 65 13.26 -4.91 -8.05
N THR A 66 13.60 -3.67 -8.42
CA THR A 66 13.71 -3.26 -9.83
C THR A 66 14.92 -3.85 -10.53
N SER A 67 16.05 -3.94 -9.82
CA SER A 67 17.30 -4.50 -10.36
C SER A 67 17.33 -6.03 -10.33
N ASN A 68 16.63 -6.62 -9.37
CA ASN A 68 16.54 -8.04 -9.15
C ASN A 68 15.06 -8.47 -9.22
N ARG A 69 14.73 -9.59 -8.60
CA ARG A 69 13.36 -10.08 -8.39
C ARG A 69 13.16 -10.45 -6.92
N PRO A 70 11.94 -10.66 -6.44
CA PRO A 70 11.69 -11.16 -5.10
C PRO A 70 12.54 -12.39 -4.81
N TYR A 71 13.05 -12.50 -3.58
CA TYR A 71 13.95 -13.59 -3.18
C TYR A 71 13.31 -14.94 -3.35
N ASP A 72 12.07 -15.07 -2.94
CA ASP A 72 11.36 -16.34 -3.00
C ASP A 72 9.99 -16.15 -3.66
N VAL A 73 9.84 -16.75 -4.84
CA VAL A 73 8.56 -16.81 -5.57
C VAL A 73 7.86 -18.13 -5.25
N ILE A 74 8.55 -19.06 -4.57
CA ILE A 74 8.03 -20.39 -4.21
C ILE A 74 8.19 -20.56 -2.70
N LEU A 75 7.15 -20.24 -1.95
CA LEU A 75 7.09 -20.50 -0.52
C LEU A 75 6.58 -21.93 -0.27
N ASN A 76 7.40 -22.75 0.37
CA ASN A 76 7.02 -24.09 0.82
C ASN A 76 6.49 -25.01 -0.27
N GLY A 77 7.04 -24.93 -1.48
CA GLY A 77 6.64 -25.78 -2.60
C GLY A 77 5.26 -25.44 -3.20
N ARG A 78 4.65 -24.34 -2.80
CA ARG A 78 3.43 -23.83 -3.43
C ARG A 78 3.80 -23.10 -4.71
N ILE A 79 3.26 -23.58 -5.81
CA ILE A 79 3.33 -22.89 -7.10
C ILE A 79 2.29 -21.77 -7.06
N TYR A 80 2.74 -20.53 -7.12
CA TYR A 80 1.83 -19.40 -7.32
C TYR A 80 1.23 -19.42 -8.72
N SER A 81 0.08 -18.77 -8.88
CA SER A 81 -0.51 -18.58 -10.20
C SER A 81 0.52 -17.98 -11.16
N ASN A 82 0.52 -18.45 -12.40
CA ASN A 82 1.39 -17.91 -13.45
C ASN A 82 1.01 -16.48 -13.87
N GLU A 83 -0.11 -15.98 -13.39
CA GLU A 83 -0.63 -14.64 -13.66
C GLU A 83 -1.48 -14.15 -12.49
N ILE A 84 -1.62 -12.86 -12.37
CA ILE A 84 -2.51 -12.21 -11.42
C ILE A 84 -3.68 -11.62 -12.20
N ASN A 85 -4.85 -12.19 -12.00
CA ASN A 85 -6.08 -11.68 -12.58
C ASN A 85 -6.75 -10.75 -11.56
N LEU A 86 -6.95 -9.50 -11.93
CA LEU A 86 -7.68 -8.54 -11.10
C LEU A 86 -9.17 -8.60 -11.40
N SER A 87 -9.96 -8.50 -10.34
CA SER A 87 -11.36 -8.10 -10.42
C SER A 87 -11.53 -6.80 -9.66
N VAL A 88 -12.32 -5.89 -10.19
CA VAL A 88 -12.39 -4.51 -9.68
C VAL A 88 -13.80 -4.21 -9.19
N ILE A 89 -13.89 -3.59 -8.02
CA ILE A 89 -15.11 -3.01 -7.48
C ILE A 89 -14.89 -1.50 -7.34
N CYS A 90 -15.65 -0.71 -8.08
CA CYS A 90 -15.44 0.74 -8.18
C CYS A 90 -16.77 1.47 -8.40
N GLY A 91 -16.87 2.69 -7.89
CA GLY A 91 -17.99 3.58 -8.24
C GLY A 91 -17.97 3.93 -9.73
N GLN A 92 -19.11 3.81 -10.42
CA GLN A 92 -19.20 3.96 -11.87
C GLN A 92 -18.53 5.24 -12.40
N LYS A 93 -18.70 6.36 -11.73
CA LYS A 93 -18.10 7.65 -12.16
C LYS A 93 -16.58 7.68 -12.11
N TYR A 94 -15.95 6.76 -11.39
CA TYR A 94 -14.49 6.67 -11.25
C TYR A 94 -13.86 5.60 -12.15
N SER A 95 -14.65 4.77 -12.81
CA SER A 95 -14.19 3.58 -13.52
C SER A 95 -13.09 3.87 -14.53
N ASN A 96 -13.25 4.89 -15.37
CA ASN A 96 -12.23 5.26 -16.36
C ASN A 96 -10.92 5.75 -15.72
N ALA A 97 -11.01 6.61 -14.71
CA ALA A 97 -9.82 7.12 -14.02
C ALA A 97 -9.09 5.99 -13.26
N PHE A 98 -9.85 5.11 -12.62
CA PHE A 98 -9.27 4.00 -11.88
C PHE A 98 -8.67 2.93 -12.80
N TYR A 99 -9.31 2.64 -13.93
CA TYR A 99 -8.73 1.80 -14.98
C TYR A 99 -7.40 2.36 -15.48
N SER A 100 -7.36 3.67 -15.77
CA SER A 100 -6.13 4.33 -16.21
C SER A 100 -5.03 4.24 -15.15
N PHE A 101 -5.37 4.36 -13.87
CA PHE A 101 -4.41 4.17 -12.77
C PHE A 101 -3.90 2.73 -12.69
N LEU A 102 -4.78 1.73 -12.71
CA LEU A 102 -4.38 0.32 -12.65
C LEU A 102 -3.54 -0.09 -13.86
N SER A 103 -3.86 0.43 -15.04
CA SER A 103 -3.12 0.15 -16.27
C SER A 103 -1.66 0.65 -16.19
N GLN A 104 -1.38 1.65 -15.35
CA GLN A 104 -0.01 2.11 -15.13
C GLN A 104 0.86 1.04 -14.46
N LEU A 105 0.27 0.09 -13.73
CA LEU A 105 1.03 -1.02 -13.15
C LEU A 105 1.71 -1.90 -14.21
N GLN A 106 1.14 -1.97 -15.41
CA GLN A 106 1.68 -2.78 -16.51
C GLN A 106 2.78 -2.06 -17.30
N THR A 107 2.86 -0.74 -17.18
CA THR A 107 3.69 0.10 -18.03
C THR A 107 4.94 0.59 -17.29
N LYS A 108 5.96 0.94 -18.08
CA LYS A 108 7.19 1.52 -17.57
C LYS A 108 7.01 3.02 -17.33
N HIS A 109 7.40 3.49 -16.15
CA HIS A 109 7.38 4.90 -15.79
C HIS A 109 8.78 5.38 -15.48
N PHE A 110 9.17 6.49 -16.11
CA PHE A 110 10.43 7.17 -15.86
C PHE A 110 10.19 8.33 -14.91
N THR A 111 10.93 8.36 -13.84
CA THR A 111 10.83 9.46 -12.88
C THR A 111 11.47 10.74 -13.38
N GLY A 112 12.36 10.65 -14.38
CA GLY A 112 13.11 11.79 -14.90
C GLY A 112 13.96 12.48 -13.84
N ASN A 113 14.25 11.80 -12.75
CA ASN A 113 14.78 12.43 -11.55
C ASN A 113 16.30 12.42 -11.48
N ILE A 114 16.83 13.50 -10.91
CA ILE A 114 18.26 13.71 -10.70
C ILE A 114 18.78 12.85 -9.54
N ASN A 115 17.90 12.36 -8.66
CA ASN A 115 18.30 11.54 -7.50
C ASN A 115 17.74 10.11 -7.59
N PRO A 116 18.47 9.20 -8.27
CA PRO A 116 18.04 7.81 -8.48
C PRO A 116 17.95 6.98 -7.20
N ASP A 117 18.54 7.43 -6.09
CA ASP A 117 18.47 6.72 -4.81
C ASP A 117 17.11 6.88 -4.11
N TYR A 118 16.34 7.91 -4.48
CA TYR A 118 15.06 8.23 -3.86
C TYR A 118 13.86 7.88 -4.73
N LEU A 119 13.95 8.16 -6.03
CA LEU A 119 12.89 7.92 -7.00
C LEU A 119 13.45 7.07 -8.14
N ILE A 120 13.15 5.80 -8.10
CA ILE A 120 13.63 4.81 -9.06
C ILE A 120 12.60 4.66 -10.16
N ASP A 121 13.06 4.53 -11.41
CA ASP A 121 12.19 4.21 -12.52
C ASP A 121 11.44 2.90 -12.24
N TYR A 122 10.15 2.91 -12.54
CA TYR A 122 9.31 1.72 -12.44
C TYR A 122 9.31 0.97 -13.77
N PRO A 123 9.85 -0.25 -13.84
CA PRO A 123 9.98 -0.97 -15.11
C PRO A 123 8.71 -1.74 -15.53
N GLY A 124 7.63 -1.62 -14.77
CA GLY A 124 6.40 -2.39 -14.93
C GLY A 124 6.36 -3.65 -14.06
N PHE A 125 5.15 -4.04 -13.66
CA PHE A 125 4.91 -5.13 -12.73
C PHE A 125 5.55 -6.46 -13.20
N THR A 126 5.26 -6.86 -14.43
CA THR A 126 5.81 -8.10 -15.01
C THR A 126 7.34 -8.12 -15.02
N SER A 127 7.98 -6.97 -15.27
CA SER A 127 9.44 -6.87 -15.26
C SER A 127 10.04 -7.06 -13.86
N ILE A 128 9.31 -6.67 -12.81
CA ILE A 128 9.75 -6.82 -11.42
C ILE A 128 9.52 -8.25 -10.94
N PHE A 129 8.30 -8.75 -11.10
CA PHE A 129 7.84 -9.98 -10.45
C PHE A 129 7.92 -11.22 -11.36
N ASN A 130 8.17 -11.03 -12.66
CA ASN A 130 8.12 -12.09 -13.68
C ASN A 130 6.76 -12.81 -13.75
N ILE A 131 5.70 -12.13 -13.33
CA ILE A 131 4.32 -12.60 -13.34
C ILE A 131 3.49 -11.50 -14.01
N PRO A 132 2.71 -11.80 -15.06
CA PRO A 132 1.82 -10.82 -15.66
C PRO A 132 0.68 -10.45 -14.70
N ILE A 133 0.26 -9.21 -14.76
CA ILE A 133 -0.93 -8.70 -14.09
C ILE A 133 -1.97 -8.33 -15.14
N ASN A 134 -3.14 -8.94 -15.05
CA ASN A 134 -4.24 -8.69 -15.98
C ASN A 134 -5.21 -7.70 -15.34
N VAL A 135 -5.27 -6.51 -15.90
CA VAL A 135 -6.21 -5.46 -15.48
C VAL A 135 -7.43 -5.52 -16.39
N PRO A 136 -8.63 -5.80 -15.87
CA PRO A 136 -9.83 -5.85 -16.69
C PRO A 136 -10.19 -4.47 -17.21
N TYR A 137 -10.75 -4.42 -18.41
CA TYR A 137 -11.30 -3.18 -18.93
C TYR A 137 -12.59 -2.80 -18.18
N PHE A 138 -12.84 -1.51 -17.99
CA PHE A 138 -13.95 -1.05 -17.14
C PHE A 138 -15.35 -1.33 -17.70
N GLU A 139 -15.46 -1.80 -18.94
CA GLU A 139 -16.70 -2.28 -19.55
C GLU A 139 -16.87 -3.81 -19.44
N ASP A 140 -15.86 -4.53 -18.96
CA ASP A 140 -15.92 -5.96 -18.70
C ASP A 140 -16.75 -6.23 -17.44
N LYS A 141 -18.01 -6.58 -17.63
CA LYS A 141 -18.99 -6.77 -16.54
C LYS A 141 -18.71 -7.98 -15.65
N ASP A 142 -17.87 -8.91 -16.11
CA ASP A 142 -17.53 -10.10 -15.34
C ASP A 142 -16.42 -9.81 -14.31
N ASN A 143 -15.49 -8.94 -14.69
CA ASN A 143 -14.33 -8.59 -13.87
C ASN A 143 -14.36 -7.15 -13.32
N TRP A 144 -15.30 -6.31 -13.79
CA TRP A 144 -15.44 -4.93 -13.34
C TRP A 144 -16.84 -4.67 -12.81
N CYS A 145 -16.99 -4.66 -11.49
CA CYS A 145 -18.25 -4.44 -10.81
C CYS A 145 -18.43 -2.97 -10.45
N ASN A 146 -19.36 -2.31 -11.11
CA ASN A 146 -19.72 -0.94 -10.76
C ASN A 146 -20.58 -0.91 -9.49
N LEU A 147 -20.21 -0.03 -8.55
CA LEU A 147 -21.03 0.30 -7.38
C LEU A 147 -21.85 1.55 -7.68
N ASP A 148 -23.14 1.42 -7.51
CA ASP A 148 -24.08 2.56 -7.50
C ASP A 148 -24.49 2.82 -6.04
N PHE A 149 -23.60 3.45 -5.29
CA PHE A 149 -23.87 3.86 -3.92
C PHE A 149 -24.14 5.36 -3.89
N GLN A 150 -25.29 5.73 -3.37
CA GLN A 150 -25.70 7.10 -3.12
C GLN A 150 -25.96 7.27 -1.63
N ASN A 151 -25.31 8.29 -1.05
CA ASN A 151 -25.57 8.66 0.33
C ASN A 151 -27.00 9.17 0.45
N ASP A 152 -27.80 8.54 1.29
CA ASP A 152 -29.13 9.04 1.65
C ASP A 152 -28.99 9.97 2.87
N ASN A 153 -29.15 11.26 2.64
CA ASN A 153 -29.09 12.29 3.69
C ASN A 153 -30.19 12.15 4.74
N ASN A 154 -31.23 11.37 4.48
CA ASN A 154 -32.29 11.09 5.46
C ASN A 154 -31.94 9.91 6.37
N LEU A 155 -30.89 9.15 6.06
CA LEU A 155 -30.42 8.05 6.88
C LEU A 155 -29.28 8.50 7.81
N GLU A 156 -29.25 7.89 8.98
CA GLU A 156 -28.11 8.03 9.89
C GLU A 156 -26.82 7.47 9.25
N ALA A 157 -25.68 8.07 9.56
CA ALA A 157 -24.39 7.72 8.96
C ALA A 157 -24.08 6.20 9.04
N HIS A 158 -24.37 5.57 10.17
CA HIS A 158 -24.14 4.13 10.35
C HIS A 158 -25.01 3.25 9.41
N LYS A 159 -26.20 3.70 9.03
CA LYS A 159 -27.06 2.97 8.08
C LYS A 159 -26.51 3.06 6.67
N ASN A 160 -26.03 4.25 6.27
CA ASN A 160 -25.33 4.43 4.99
C ASN A 160 -24.05 3.58 4.93
N ALA A 161 -23.27 3.53 6.01
CA ALA A 161 -22.06 2.71 6.08
C ALA A 161 -22.36 1.21 5.94
N LEU A 162 -23.40 0.70 6.62
CA LEU A 162 -23.84 -0.68 6.48
C LEU A 162 -24.37 -0.97 5.07
N GLN A 163 -25.06 -0.01 4.44
CA GLN A 163 -25.52 -0.16 3.07
C GLN A 163 -24.33 -0.27 2.10
N LEU A 164 -23.33 0.60 2.24
CA LEU A 164 -22.11 0.54 1.44
C LEU A 164 -21.39 -0.80 1.63
N ALA A 165 -21.21 -1.25 2.88
CA ALA A 165 -20.59 -2.53 3.20
C ALA A 165 -21.32 -3.71 2.52
N ARG A 166 -22.66 -3.74 2.59
CA ARG A 166 -23.46 -4.79 1.94
C ARG A 166 -23.38 -4.76 0.43
N LEU A 167 -23.33 -3.58 -0.18
CA LEU A 167 -23.13 -3.46 -1.62
C LEU A 167 -21.77 -4.02 -2.04
N ILE A 168 -20.72 -3.69 -1.32
CA ILE A 168 -19.37 -4.20 -1.59
C ILE A 168 -19.33 -5.72 -1.44
N THR A 169 -19.81 -6.26 -0.32
CA THR A 169 -19.81 -7.72 -0.07
C THR A 169 -20.63 -8.49 -1.08
N SER A 170 -21.78 -7.94 -1.52
CA SER A 170 -22.57 -8.53 -2.60
C SER A 170 -21.81 -8.60 -3.93
N LYS A 171 -20.93 -7.61 -4.21
CA LYS A 171 -20.07 -7.65 -5.39
C LYS A 171 -18.91 -8.62 -5.25
N ILE A 172 -18.38 -8.78 -4.05
CA ILE A 172 -17.39 -9.83 -3.75
C ILE A 172 -17.98 -11.21 -4.01
N ASP A 173 -19.20 -11.49 -3.51
CA ASP A 173 -19.91 -12.74 -3.78
C ASP A 173 -20.15 -12.97 -5.27
N GLN A 174 -20.54 -11.93 -6.01
CA GLN A 174 -20.71 -12.01 -7.45
C GLN A 174 -19.42 -12.45 -8.15
N ILE A 175 -18.30 -11.84 -7.81
CA ILE A 175 -16.97 -12.16 -8.35
C ILE A 175 -16.57 -13.59 -7.96
N ALA A 176 -16.70 -13.95 -6.67
CA ALA A 176 -16.32 -15.27 -6.16
C ALA A 176 -17.09 -16.42 -6.83
N ASN A 177 -18.36 -16.18 -7.18
CA ASN A 177 -19.19 -17.15 -7.91
C ASN A 177 -18.81 -17.27 -9.40
N THR A 178 -18.16 -16.27 -9.96
CA THR A 178 -17.79 -16.24 -11.39
C THR A 178 -16.34 -16.70 -11.60
N HIS A 179 -15.44 -16.37 -10.68
CA HIS A 179 -14.01 -16.57 -10.80
C HIS A 179 -13.43 -17.35 -9.60
N THR A 180 -12.73 -18.44 -9.88
CA THR A 180 -12.11 -19.28 -8.84
C THR A 180 -10.78 -18.71 -8.30
N GLN A 181 -10.13 -17.83 -9.06
CA GLN A 181 -8.86 -17.21 -8.67
C GLN A 181 -8.81 -15.77 -9.20
N SER A 182 -9.16 -14.82 -8.36
CA SER A 182 -9.05 -13.40 -8.69
C SER A 182 -8.57 -12.61 -7.48
N THR A 183 -7.77 -11.58 -7.74
CA THR A 183 -7.40 -10.59 -6.73
C THR A 183 -8.38 -9.44 -6.83
N ILE A 184 -9.22 -9.27 -5.82
CA ILE A 184 -10.23 -8.23 -5.80
C ILE A 184 -9.59 -6.90 -5.34
N VAL A 185 -9.73 -5.87 -6.17
CA VAL A 185 -9.32 -4.50 -5.86
C VAL A 185 -10.55 -3.64 -5.70
N ILE A 186 -10.67 -3.01 -4.53
CA ILE A 186 -11.83 -2.18 -4.19
C ILE A 186 -11.38 -0.72 -4.12
N PHE A 187 -12.00 0.14 -4.90
CA PHE A 187 -11.75 1.57 -4.86
C PHE A 187 -12.77 2.29 -3.99
N ILE A 188 -12.30 2.90 -2.90
CA ILE A 188 -13.09 3.73 -2.00
C ILE A 188 -12.78 5.21 -2.29
N PRO A 189 -13.71 5.96 -2.90
CA PRO A 189 -13.49 7.37 -3.19
C PRO A 189 -13.58 8.22 -1.93
N GLU A 190 -13.01 9.43 -1.97
CA GLU A 190 -12.96 10.38 -0.86
C GLU A 190 -14.34 10.67 -0.25
N GLU A 191 -15.36 10.75 -1.08
CA GLU A 191 -16.72 11.02 -0.62
C GLU A 191 -17.33 9.90 0.24
N TRP A 192 -16.75 8.68 0.20
CA TRP A 192 -17.20 7.55 1.03
C TRP A 192 -16.39 7.38 2.30
N ARG A 193 -15.33 8.16 2.49
CA ARG A 193 -14.48 8.10 3.69
C ARG A 193 -15.21 8.31 4.99
N THR A 194 -16.26 9.11 5.00
CA THR A 194 -17.10 9.30 6.19
C THR A 194 -17.80 8.03 6.66
N PHE A 195 -17.84 7.00 5.81
CA PHE A 195 -18.45 5.71 6.10
C PHE A 195 -17.41 4.60 6.37
N GLU A 196 -16.11 4.91 6.31
CA GLU A 196 -15.05 3.92 6.54
C GLU A 196 -15.00 3.48 8.01
N SER A 197 -15.19 4.41 8.94
CA SER A 197 -15.19 4.08 10.38
C SER A 197 -16.16 4.94 11.15
N TYR A 198 -16.88 4.32 12.11
CA TYR A 198 -17.76 5.03 13.03
C TYR A 198 -17.96 4.26 14.33
N ILE A 199 -18.44 4.97 15.35
CA ILE A 199 -18.83 4.36 16.62
C ILE A 199 -20.37 4.44 16.73
N TYR A 200 -20.99 3.29 16.95
CA TYR A 200 -22.42 3.19 17.17
C TYR A 200 -22.71 2.36 18.41
N LYS A 201 -23.42 2.93 19.39
CA LYS A 201 -23.77 2.29 20.67
C LYS A 201 -22.57 1.72 21.44
N GLY A 202 -21.39 2.36 21.31
CA GLY A 202 -20.15 1.92 21.96
C GLY A 202 -19.39 0.83 21.21
N GLU A 203 -19.90 0.35 20.08
CA GLU A 203 -19.22 -0.56 19.18
C GLU A 203 -18.52 0.20 18.04
N SER A 204 -17.29 -0.19 17.73
CA SER A 204 -16.53 0.37 16.61
C SER A 204 -16.81 -0.44 15.36
N PHE A 205 -17.13 0.24 14.27
CA PHE A 205 -17.22 -0.35 12.93
C PHE A 205 -16.06 0.19 12.09
N ASP A 206 -15.41 -0.71 11.37
CA ASP A 206 -14.42 -0.40 10.33
C ASP A 206 -14.79 -1.16 9.06
N LEU A 207 -14.95 -0.44 7.95
CA LEU A 207 -15.38 -0.99 6.66
C LEU A 207 -14.34 -1.97 6.11
N HIS A 208 -13.06 -1.65 6.24
CA HIS A 208 -11.99 -2.50 5.74
C HIS A 208 -11.94 -3.84 6.51
N ASP A 209 -12.06 -3.80 7.84
CA ASP A 209 -12.09 -5.00 8.66
C ASP A 209 -13.34 -5.84 8.39
N TYR A 210 -14.48 -5.18 8.19
CA TYR A 210 -15.71 -5.85 7.80
C TYR A 210 -15.59 -6.59 6.47
N ILE A 211 -15.03 -5.92 5.45
CA ILE A 211 -14.82 -6.53 4.13
C ILE A 211 -13.84 -7.69 4.21
N LYS A 212 -12.74 -7.54 4.94
CA LYS A 212 -11.74 -8.61 5.13
C LYS A 212 -12.29 -9.83 5.88
N ALA A 213 -13.15 -9.60 6.86
CA ALA A 213 -13.79 -10.69 7.59
C ALA A 213 -14.82 -11.45 6.74
N PHE A 214 -15.35 -10.80 5.70
CA PHE A 214 -16.29 -11.40 4.77
C PHE A 214 -15.59 -12.20 3.66
N ALA A 215 -14.46 -11.70 3.13
CA ALA A 215 -13.71 -12.30 2.03
C ALA A 215 -12.90 -13.54 2.46
#